data_fd534e07ee8501951f4b673a7c0e7a55
#
_entry.id   fd534e07ee8501951f4b673a7c0e7a55
#
_cell.length_a   1.000
_cell.length_b   1.000
_cell.length_c   1.000
_cell.angle_alpha   90.00
_cell.angle_beta   90.00
_cell.angle_gamma   90.00
#
_symmetry.space_group_name_H-M   'P 1'
#
loop_
_entity.id
_entity.type
_entity.pdbx_description
1 polymer ?
#
loop_
_entity_poly.entity_id
_entity_poly.type
_entity_poly.pdbx_seq_one_letter_code
_entity_poly.pdbx_strand_id
1 'polypeptide(L)'
;SAPLLAETASRTRASVTAERTLLAELEAGCSAPVGAIAEVVESIDEDGRVFEELSLRGCVATLDGSDVIRASGIGAPGRARELGLSVAAELFELGARDLLDERGRDV
;
A
#
# COMPACT_ATOMS: atom_id res chain seq x y z
N SER A 1 -23.10 16.22 -11.66
CA SER A 1 -21.93 15.97 -12.45
C SER A 1 -20.65 16.52 -11.83
N ALA A 2 -20.60 17.82 -11.48
CA ALA A 2 -19.40 18.37 -10.84
C ALA A 2 -19.08 17.71 -9.51
N PRO A 3 -20.05 17.44 -8.61
CA PRO A 3 -19.77 16.72 -7.37
C PRO A 3 -19.26 15.30 -7.60
N LEU A 4 -19.80 14.61 -8.60
CA LEU A 4 -19.34 13.27 -8.93
C LEU A 4 -17.92 13.27 -9.45
N LEU A 5 -17.58 14.25 -10.30
CA LEU A 5 -16.21 14.37 -10.81
C LEU A 5 -15.22 14.68 -9.70
N ALA A 6 -15.62 15.54 -8.76
CA ALA A 6 -14.77 15.89 -7.62
C ALA A 6 -14.54 14.68 -6.72
N GLU A 7 -15.57 13.88 -6.46
CA GLU A 7 -15.43 12.65 -5.66
C GLU A 7 -14.52 11.64 -6.33
N THR A 8 -14.68 11.43 -7.64
CA THR A 8 -13.85 10.50 -8.38
C THR A 8 -12.39 10.94 -8.37
N ALA A 9 -12.14 12.24 -8.58
CA ALA A 9 -10.80 12.77 -8.55
C ALA A 9 -10.16 12.62 -7.17
N SER A 10 -10.94 12.83 -6.10
CA SER A 10 -10.47 12.68 -4.73
C SER A 10 -10.13 11.22 -4.42
N ARG A 11 -10.96 10.28 -4.82
CA ARG A 11 -10.70 8.84 -4.64
C ARG A 11 -9.45 8.42 -5.39
N THR A 12 -9.31 8.85 -6.64
CA THR A 12 -8.13 8.54 -7.46
C THR A 12 -6.87 9.09 -6.83
N ARG A 13 -6.96 10.33 -6.32
CA ARG A 13 -5.82 10.98 -5.67
C ARG A 13 -5.38 10.23 -4.42
N ALA A 14 -6.33 9.80 -3.60
CA ALA A 14 -6.03 9.04 -2.39
C ALA A 14 -5.35 7.71 -2.74
N SER A 15 -5.89 6.98 -3.72
CA SER A 15 -5.33 5.71 -4.15
C SER A 15 -3.92 5.88 -4.70
N VAL A 16 -3.72 6.88 -5.55
CA VAL A 16 -2.41 7.15 -6.15
C VAL A 16 -1.39 7.56 -5.07
N THR A 17 -1.81 8.39 -4.13
CA THR A 17 -0.94 8.83 -3.04
C THR A 17 -0.48 7.64 -2.19
N ALA A 18 -1.41 6.77 -1.83
CA ALA A 18 -1.09 5.59 -1.03
C ALA A 18 -0.13 4.65 -1.77
N GLU A 19 -0.42 4.37 -3.03
CA GLU A 19 0.42 3.50 -3.85
C GLU A 19 1.82 4.07 -4.03
N ARG A 20 1.91 5.35 -4.39
CA ARG A 20 3.20 5.99 -4.60
C ARG A 20 4.02 6.08 -3.33
N THR A 21 3.38 6.37 -2.21
CA THR A 21 4.07 6.42 -0.93
C THR A 21 4.65 5.05 -0.57
N LEU A 22 3.83 4.01 -0.70
CA LEU A 22 4.27 2.66 -0.42
C LEU A 22 5.41 2.24 -1.33
N LEU A 23 5.27 2.45 -2.63
CA LEU A 23 6.30 2.07 -3.60
C LEU A 23 7.61 2.82 -3.34
N ALA A 24 7.54 4.13 -3.05
CA ALA A 24 8.74 4.92 -2.77
C ALA A 24 9.49 4.38 -1.54
N GLU A 25 8.76 4.03 -0.49
CA GLU A 25 9.36 3.48 0.71
C GLU A 25 9.98 2.11 0.46
N LEU A 26 9.30 1.25 -0.28
CA LEU A 26 9.81 -0.07 -0.61
C LEU A 26 11.03 -0.01 -1.52
N GLU A 27 10.99 0.85 -2.52
CA GLU A 27 12.12 1.01 -3.45
C GLU A 27 13.35 1.59 -2.78
N ALA A 28 13.15 2.47 -1.80
CA ALA A 28 14.26 3.02 -1.03
C ALA A 28 14.88 1.98 -0.10
N GLY A 29 14.09 1.02 0.38
CA GLY A 29 14.53 0.04 1.37
C GLY A 29 14.84 -1.34 0.83
N CYS A 30 14.51 -1.64 -0.42
CA CYS A 30 14.80 -2.95 -0.99
C CYS A 30 14.91 -2.87 -2.52
N SER A 31 15.69 -3.81 -3.08
CA SER A 31 15.88 -3.90 -4.53
C SER A 31 14.99 -4.95 -5.18
N ALA A 32 14.23 -5.69 -4.39
CA ALA A 32 13.35 -6.74 -4.89
C ALA A 32 12.16 -6.13 -5.62
N PRO A 33 11.53 -6.88 -6.53
CA PRO A 33 10.29 -6.42 -7.15
C PRO A 33 9.22 -6.12 -6.12
N VAL A 34 8.58 -4.97 -6.27
CA VAL A 34 7.55 -4.51 -5.33
C VAL A 34 6.28 -4.18 -6.09
N GLY A 35 5.15 -4.29 -5.41
CA GLY A 35 3.87 -3.94 -5.98
C GLY A 35 2.97 -3.31 -4.94
N ALA A 36 2.05 -2.47 -5.42
CA ALA A 36 1.08 -1.81 -4.56
C ALA A 36 -0.23 -1.64 -5.31
N ILE A 37 -1.33 -1.91 -4.63
CA ILE A 37 -2.67 -1.70 -5.16
C ILE A 37 -3.49 -1.01 -4.09
N ALA A 38 -4.11 0.09 -4.45
CA ALA A 38 -4.97 0.82 -3.54
C ALA A 38 -6.33 1.08 -4.19
N GLU A 39 -7.37 1.06 -3.38
CA GLU A 39 -8.71 1.42 -3.84
C GLU A 39 -9.51 2.01 -2.70
N VAL A 40 -10.44 2.88 -3.05
CA VAL A 40 -11.38 3.45 -2.09
C VAL A 40 -12.66 2.64 -2.16
N VAL A 41 -13.10 2.13 -1.02
CA VAL A 41 -14.31 1.32 -0.91
C VAL A 41 -15.29 2.00 0.02
N GLU A 42 -16.56 1.69 -0.13
CA GLU A 42 -17.60 2.20 0.77
C GLU A 42 -17.89 1.14 1.82
N SER A 43 -18.00 1.59 3.06
CA SER A 43 -18.31 0.74 4.19
C SER A 43 -19.49 1.34 4.94
N ILE A 44 -20.16 0.53 5.76
CA ILE A 44 -21.30 0.96 6.53
C ILE A 44 -20.99 0.72 8.01
N ASP A 45 -21.16 1.75 8.83
CA ASP A 45 -20.93 1.63 10.27
C ASP A 45 -22.15 1.02 10.99
N GLU A 46 -22.03 0.86 12.30
CA GLU A 46 -23.10 0.28 13.12
C GLU A 46 -24.40 1.07 13.08
N ASP A 47 -24.31 2.36 12.85
CA ASP A 47 -25.47 3.25 12.76
C ASP A 47 -26.07 3.28 11.35
N GLY A 48 -25.52 2.53 10.43
CA GLY A 48 -26.00 2.50 9.06
C GLY A 48 -25.48 3.64 8.19
N ARG A 49 -24.48 4.37 8.66
CA ARG A 49 -23.90 5.47 7.88
C ARG A 49 -22.87 4.92 6.92
N VAL A 50 -22.90 5.43 5.69
CA VAL A 50 -21.92 5.07 4.68
C VAL A 50 -20.70 5.96 4.83
N PHE A 51 -19.51 5.36 4.79
CA PHE A 51 -18.27 6.11 4.80
C PHE A 51 -17.29 5.46 3.84
N GLU A 52 -16.27 6.22 3.45
CA GLU A 52 -15.24 5.72 2.52
C GLU A 52 -14.02 5.27 3.29
N GLU A 53 -13.47 4.15 2.86
CA GLU A 53 -12.21 3.64 3.39
C GLU A 53 -11.24 3.43 2.25
N LEU A 54 -9.97 3.71 2.52
CA LEU A 54 -8.90 3.43 1.57
C LEU A 54 -8.25 2.11 1.95
N SER A 55 -8.26 1.17 1.02
CA SER A 55 -7.62 -0.13 1.19
C SER A 55 -6.32 -0.13 0.41
N LEU A 56 -5.23 -0.54 1.04
CA LEU A 56 -3.92 -0.59 0.42
C LEU A 56 -3.31 -1.96 0.63
N ARG A 57 -2.85 -2.57 -0.44
CA ARG A 57 -2.14 -3.85 -0.40
C ARG A 57 -0.77 -3.66 -1.01
N GLY A 58 0.24 -4.23 -0.36
CA GLY A 58 1.59 -4.19 -0.87
C GLY A 58 2.22 -5.58 -0.88
N CYS A 59 3.16 -5.77 -1.76
CA CYS A 59 3.91 -7.01 -1.80
C CYS A 59 5.35 -6.77 -2.21
N VAL A 60 6.22 -7.64 -1.73
CA VAL A 60 7.64 -7.68 -2.09
C VAL A 60 7.96 -9.13 -2.43
N ALA A 61 8.58 -9.36 -3.58
CA ALA A 61 8.88 -10.69 -4.06
C ALA A 61 10.38 -10.83 -4.36
N THR A 62 10.89 -12.05 -4.28
CA THR A 62 12.23 -12.33 -4.76
C THR A 62 12.22 -12.34 -6.28
N LEU A 63 13.39 -12.16 -6.90
CA LEU A 63 13.49 -12.12 -8.36
C LEU A 63 13.06 -13.42 -9.02
N ASP A 64 13.27 -14.53 -8.34
CA ASP A 64 12.87 -15.85 -8.86
C ASP A 64 11.44 -16.22 -8.48
N GLY A 65 10.76 -15.39 -7.69
CA GLY A 65 9.39 -15.63 -7.29
C GLY A 65 9.20 -16.69 -6.21
N SER A 66 10.29 -17.18 -5.62
CA SER A 66 10.20 -18.25 -4.62
C SER A 66 9.59 -17.78 -3.30
N ASP A 67 9.76 -16.50 -2.97
CA ASP A 67 9.20 -15.91 -1.76
C ASP A 67 8.44 -14.64 -2.07
N VAL A 68 7.31 -14.47 -1.40
CA VAL A 68 6.51 -13.25 -1.50
C VAL A 68 6.06 -12.84 -0.11
N ILE A 69 6.28 -11.59 0.24
CA ILE A 69 5.81 -11.01 1.48
C ILE A 69 4.68 -10.05 1.14
N ARG A 70 3.56 -10.18 1.84
CA ARG A 70 2.38 -9.35 1.61
C ARG A 70 1.92 -8.68 2.89
N ALA A 71 1.44 -7.47 2.75
CA ALA A 71 0.80 -6.75 3.85
C ALA A 71 -0.31 -5.88 3.31
N SER A 72 -1.27 -5.57 4.14
CA SER A 72 -2.38 -4.71 3.76
C SER A 72 -2.79 -3.84 4.93
N GLY A 73 -3.47 -2.76 4.63
CA GLY A 73 -4.02 -1.88 5.64
C GLY A 73 -5.22 -1.14 5.12
N ILE A 74 -5.99 -0.61 6.04
CA ILE A 74 -7.19 0.18 5.74
C ILE A 74 -7.10 1.46 6.56
N GLY A 75 -7.45 2.57 5.94
CA GLY A 75 -7.45 3.85 6.62
C GLY A 75 -8.35 4.86 5.94
N ALA A 76 -8.39 6.07 6.46
CA ALA A 76 -9.17 7.14 5.87
C ALA A 76 -8.51 7.61 4.58
N PRO A 77 -9.29 7.92 3.53
CA PRO A 77 -8.70 8.43 2.28
C PRO A 77 -7.85 9.68 2.46
N GLY A 78 -8.19 10.53 3.43
CA GLY A 78 -7.40 11.73 3.74
C GLY A 78 -6.07 11.44 4.40
N ARG A 79 -5.81 10.20 4.77
CA ARG A 79 -4.55 9.76 5.39
C ARG A 79 -3.80 8.76 4.51
N ALA A 80 -3.91 8.94 3.23
CA ALA A 80 -3.34 8.00 2.25
C ALA A 80 -1.82 7.83 2.43
N ARG A 81 -1.10 8.92 2.66
CA ARG A 81 0.34 8.87 2.86
C ARG A 81 0.69 8.06 4.12
N GLU A 82 -0.02 8.32 5.20
CA GLU A 82 0.21 7.61 6.45
C GLU A 82 -0.05 6.12 6.31
N LEU A 83 -1.09 5.77 5.56
CA LEU A 83 -1.39 4.38 5.26
C LEU A 83 -0.26 3.74 4.46
N GLY A 84 0.26 4.44 3.45
CA GLY A 84 1.38 3.94 2.67
C GLY A 84 2.61 3.68 3.53
N LEU A 85 2.94 4.60 4.42
CA LEU A 85 4.07 4.43 5.32
C LEU A 85 3.85 3.27 6.30
N SER A 86 2.63 3.11 6.78
CA SER A 86 2.27 2.03 7.71
C SER A 86 2.42 0.65 7.06
N VAL A 87 1.91 0.49 5.84
CA VAL A 87 2.02 -0.79 5.13
C VAL A 87 3.47 -1.10 4.78
N ALA A 88 4.25 -0.08 4.40
CA ALA A 88 5.67 -0.25 4.16
C ALA A 88 6.40 -0.74 5.42
N ALA A 89 6.12 -0.12 6.55
CA ALA A 89 6.72 -0.53 7.82
C ALA A 89 6.39 -1.97 8.15
N GLU A 90 5.16 -2.39 7.92
CA GLU A 90 4.74 -3.77 8.16
C GLU A 90 5.49 -4.74 7.26
N LEU A 91 5.66 -4.40 5.99
CA LEU A 91 6.40 -5.24 5.05
C LEU A 91 7.86 -5.40 5.50
N PHE A 92 8.49 -4.32 5.97
CA PHE A 92 9.86 -4.40 6.48
C PHE A 92 9.93 -5.26 7.75
N GLU A 93 8.93 -5.17 8.62
CA GLU A 93 8.87 -6.02 9.81
C GLU A 93 8.70 -7.50 9.45
N LEU A 94 7.99 -7.78 8.38
CA LEU A 94 7.80 -9.15 7.91
C LEU A 94 9.01 -9.70 7.19
N GLY A 95 10.05 -8.91 7.00
CA GLY A 95 11.32 -9.39 6.48
C GLY A 95 11.67 -8.95 5.07
N ALA A 96 11.03 -7.89 4.54
CA ALA A 96 11.35 -7.42 3.19
C ALA A 96 12.82 -7.06 3.04
N ARG A 97 13.43 -6.48 4.07
CA ARG A 97 14.86 -6.17 4.06
C ARG A 97 15.72 -7.41 4.13
N ASP A 98 15.25 -8.43 4.84
CA ASP A 98 15.98 -9.68 4.99
C ASP A 98 16.10 -10.41 3.66
N LEU A 99 15.08 -10.32 2.81
CA LEU A 99 15.15 -10.89 1.48
C LEU A 99 16.30 -10.26 0.68
N LEU A 100 16.46 -8.95 0.80
CA LEU A 100 17.53 -8.24 0.13
C LEU A 100 18.89 -8.62 0.72
N ASP A 101 18.97 -8.69 2.05
CA ASP A 101 20.22 -9.02 2.75
C ASP A 101 20.68 -10.43 2.42
N GLU A 102 19.77 -11.38 2.39
CA GLU A 102 20.10 -12.76 2.04
C GLU A 102 20.68 -12.85 0.64
N ARG A 103 20.10 -12.13 -0.31
CA ARG A 103 20.59 -12.10 -1.68
C ARG A 103 21.96 -11.46 -1.77
N GLY A 104 22.20 -10.42 -0.97
CA GLY A 104 23.51 -9.79 -0.90
C GLY A 104 24.57 -10.70 -0.35
N ARG A 105 24.23 -11.58 0.57
CA ARG A 105 25.17 -12.54 1.17
C ARG A 105 25.56 -13.64 0.19
N ASP A 106 24.67 -14.02 -0.68
CA ASP A 106 24.91 -15.08 -1.63
C ASP A 106 25.83 -14.64 -2.78
N VAL A 107 26.09 -13.37 -2.86
CA VAL A 107 26.99 -12.82 -3.85
C VAL A 107 28.39 -12.65 -3.25
#